data_5a30c4b1ac32ed3520466c419834e2e4
#
_entry.id   5a30c4b1ac32ed3520466c419834e2e4
#
_cell.length_a   1.000
_cell.length_b   1.000
_cell.length_c   1.000
_cell.angle_alpha   90.00
_cell.angle_beta   90.00
_cell.angle_gamma   90.00
#
_symmetry.space_group_name_H-M   'P 1'
#
loop_
_entity.id
_entity.type
_entity.pdbx_description
1 polymer ?
#
loop_
_entity_poly.entity_id
_entity_poly.type
_entity_poly.pdbx_seq_one_letter_code
_entity_poly.pdbx_strand_id
1 'polypeptide(L)'
;MSKTILDNIKEYKLKEIEKDKKLISRSDIEELAKSASPVRKFYEAIKLAQKTGYGLIAEIKKASPSKGLIRDNFNPEELAKAYEKGGATCLSVLTDRPSFMGDKAYLTSARNSSNLPALRKDFIYDTYQVIEARALNADCILIIMASVSDQQAKELEH
;
A
#
# COMPACT_ATOMS: atom_id res chain seq x y z
N MET A 1 27.00 15.05 -4.44
CA MET A 1 26.59 13.63 -4.43
C MET A 1 25.48 13.43 -5.46
N SER A 2 25.53 12.37 -6.26
CA SER A 2 24.44 12.07 -7.19
C SER A 2 23.18 11.66 -6.42
N LYS A 3 22.02 12.19 -6.82
CA LYS A 3 20.73 11.78 -6.24
C LYS A 3 20.52 10.28 -6.43
N THR A 4 20.11 9.60 -5.40
CA THR A 4 19.70 8.19 -5.46
C THR A 4 18.29 8.06 -6.10
N ILE A 5 17.90 6.83 -6.46
CA ILE A 5 16.53 6.56 -6.93
C ILE A 5 15.50 6.93 -5.86
N LEU A 6 15.80 6.65 -4.59
CA LEU A 6 14.91 6.99 -3.47
C LEU A 6 14.78 8.50 -3.26
N ASP A 7 15.85 9.29 -3.49
CA ASP A 7 15.77 10.75 -3.41
C ASP A 7 14.83 11.32 -4.48
N ASN A 8 14.92 10.81 -5.70
CA ASN A 8 14.03 11.22 -6.79
C ASN A 8 12.56 10.84 -6.50
N ILE A 9 12.34 9.65 -5.96
CA ILE A 9 11.00 9.19 -5.54
C ILE A 9 10.45 10.09 -4.44
N LYS A 10 11.25 10.40 -3.42
CA LYS A 10 10.86 11.28 -2.33
C LYS A 10 10.44 12.66 -2.83
N GLU A 11 11.18 13.21 -3.78
CA GLU A 11 10.89 14.53 -4.34
C GLU A 11 9.52 14.61 -5.01
N TYR A 12 9.17 13.66 -5.88
CA TYR A 12 7.85 13.69 -6.51
C TYR A 12 6.73 13.30 -5.53
N LYS A 13 7.00 12.38 -4.60
CA LYS A 13 6.00 11.94 -3.62
C LYS A 13 5.60 13.06 -2.66
N LEU A 14 6.54 13.86 -2.20
CA LEU A 14 6.21 15.03 -1.37
C LEU A 14 5.32 16.04 -2.12
N LYS A 15 5.56 16.25 -3.42
CA LYS A 15 4.68 17.10 -4.26
C LYS A 15 3.28 16.48 -4.43
N GLU A 16 3.19 15.16 -4.58
CA GLU A 16 1.93 14.42 -4.66
C GLU A 16 1.14 14.58 -3.36
N ILE A 17 1.77 14.37 -2.21
CA ILE A 17 1.15 14.54 -0.89
C ILE A 17 0.58 15.95 -0.70
N GLU A 18 1.35 16.98 -1.04
CA GLU A 18 0.87 18.38 -0.95
C GLU A 18 -0.32 18.66 -1.87
N LYS A 19 -0.37 18.03 -3.04
CA LYS A 19 -1.52 18.10 -3.94
C LYS A 19 -2.73 17.38 -3.35
N ASP A 20 -2.54 16.18 -2.80
CA ASP A 20 -3.61 15.40 -2.20
C ASP A 20 -4.23 16.10 -0.99
N LYS A 21 -3.41 16.72 -0.12
CA LYS A 21 -3.86 17.52 1.02
C LYS A 21 -4.71 18.74 0.61
N LYS A 22 -4.49 19.28 -0.60
CA LYS A 22 -5.30 20.37 -1.14
C LYS A 22 -6.62 19.89 -1.73
N LEU A 23 -6.68 18.65 -2.22
CA LEU A 23 -7.89 18.05 -2.79
C LEU A 23 -8.83 17.54 -1.70
N ILE A 24 -8.28 16.90 -0.67
CA ILE A 24 -9.04 16.36 0.47
C ILE A 24 -8.34 16.85 1.74
N SER A 25 -9.07 17.61 2.56
CA SER A 25 -8.48 18.12 3.80
C SER A 25 -8.17 16.97 4.78
N ARG A 26 -7.30 17.27 5.77
CA ARG A 26 -6.98 16.28 6.81
C ARG A 26 -8.23 15.83 7.57
N SER A 27 -9.13 16.75 7.90
CA SER A 27 -10.38 16.44 8.59
C SER A 27 -11.28 15.52 7.76
N ASP A 28 -11.38 15.76 6.45
CA ASP A 28 -12.23 14.95 5.57
C ASP A 28 -11.67 13.55 5.39
N ILE A 29 -10.35 13.41 5.23
CA ILE A 29 -9.72 12.10 5.11
C ILE A 29 -9.80 11.29 6.43
N GLU A 30 -9.77 11.96 7.59
CA GLU A 30 -9.99 11.34 8.91
C GLU A 30 -11.42 10.79 9.04
N GLU A 31 -12.43 11.52 8.57
CA GLU A 31 -13.84 11.04 8.55
C GLU A 31 -14.00 9.83 7.60
N LEU A 32 -13.37 9.88 6.43
CA LEU A 32 -13.35 8.74 5.51
C LEU A 32 -12.67 7.51 6.14
N ALA A 33 -11.57 7.71 6.85
CA ALA A 33 -10.86 6.64 7.56
C ALA A 33 -11.70 6.00 8.68
N LYS A 34 -12.50 6.81 9.41
CA LYS A 34 -13.43 6.31 10.44
C LYS A 34 -14.56 5.48 9.84
N SER A 35 -15.02 5.80 8.65
CA SER A 35 -16.06 5.05 7.94
C SER A 35 -15.56 3.81 7.20
N ALA A 36 -14.24 3.62 7.16
CA ALA A 36 -13.64 2.46 6.52
C ALA A 36 -14.01 1.14 7.22
N SER A 37 -14.10 0.05 6.47
CA SER A 37 -14.41 -1.27 7.03
C SER A 37 -13.36 -1.70 8.07
N PRO A 38 -13.71 -2.57 9.05
CA PRO A 38 -12.77 -3.00 10.08
C PRO A 38 -11.45 -3.53 9.52
N VAL A 39 -10.35 -3.23 10.20
CA VAL A 39 -9.01 -3.70 9.82
C VAL A 39 -8.97 -5.23 9.89
N ARG A 40 -8.48 -5.86 8.83
CA ARG A 40 -8.12 -7.28 8.81
C ARG A 40 -6.72 -7.44 9.42
N LYS A 41 -6.56 -8.38 10.31
CA LYS A 41 -5.36 -8.54 11.13
C LYS A 41 -4.20 -9.13 10.31
N PHE A 42 -3.44 -8.30 9.62
CA PHE A 42 -2.33 -8.70 8.73
C PHE A 42 -1.25 -9.51 9.45
N TYR A 43 -0.78 -9.00 10.60
CA TYR A 43 0.26 -9.67 11.39
C TYR A 43 -0.20 -11.04 11.92
N GLU A 44 -1.41 -11.10 12.47
CA GLU A 44 -1.96 -12.34 13.00
C GLU A 44 -2.19 -13.38 11.90
N ALA A 45 -2.59 -12.95 10.69
CA ALA A 45 -2.74 -13.84 9.55
C ALA A 45 -1.41 -14.50 9.18
N ILE A 46 -0.32 -13.71 9.08
CA ILE A 46 1.03 -14.24 8.83
C ILE A 46 1.47 -15.18 9.95
N LYS A 47 1.28 -14.77 11.21
CA LYS A 47 1.65 -15.59 12.38
C LYS A 47 0.88 -16.90 12.46
N LEU A 48 -0.39 -16.90 12.06
CA LEU A 48 -1.20 -18.11 12.00
C LEU A 48 -0.70 -19.06 10.91
N ALA A 49 -0.42 -18.54 9.71
CA ALA A 49 0.07 -19.32 8.59
C ALA A 49 1.41 -20.01 8.91
N GLN A 50 2.29 -19.37 9.68
CA GLN A 50 3.58 -19.94 10.10
C GLN A 50 3.44 -21.18 10.98
N LYS A 51 2.28 -21.44 11.60
CA LYS A 51 2.07 -22.66 12.39
C LYS A 51 1.96 -23.92 11.54
N THR A 52 1.58 -23.79 10.29
CA THR A 52 1.34 -24.92 9.37
C THR A 52 2.21 -24.86 8.12
N GLY A 53 3.00 -23.79 7.93
CA GLY A 53 3.84 -23.61 6.74
C GLY A 53 4.38 -22.18 6.64
N TYR A 54 4.22 -21.57 5.48
CA TYR A 54 4.71 -20.23 5.19
C TYR A 54 3.55 -19.24 5.06
N GLY A 55 3.71 -18.03 5.61
CA GLY A 55 2.85 -16.89 5.31
C GLY A 55 3.25 -16.27 3.97
N LEU A 56 2.37 -16.34 2.97
CA LEU A 56 2.61 -15.79 1.64
C LEU A 56 1.95 -14.41 1.52
N ILE A 57 2.76 -13.38 1.25
CA ILE A 57 2.28 -12.05 0.85
C ILE A 57 2.34 -11.99 -0.67
N ALA A 58 1.19 -11.97 -1.33
CA ALA A 58 1.10 -11.91 -2.78
C ALA A 58 1.01 -10.46 -3.27
N GLU A 59 1.89 -10.08 -4.21
CA GLU A 59 1.99 -8.69 -4.68
C GLU A 59 1.18 -8.46 -5.97
N ILE A 60 0.30 -7.47 -5.94
CA ILE A 60 -0.46 -6.95 -7.09
C ILE A 60 0.29 -5.76 -7.66
N LYS A 61 0.99 -5.99 -8.78
CA LYS A 61 1.88 -5.02 -9.43
C LYS A 61 1.72 -5.04 -10.94
N LYS A 62 1.46 -3.87 -11.54
CA LYS A 62 1.28 -3.69 -12.99
C LYS A 62 2.61 -3.54 -13.71
N ALA A 63 3.51 -2.73 -13.16
CA ALA A 63 4.81 -2.40 -13.74
C ALA A 63 5.88 -2.24 -12.67
N SER A 64 7.14 -2.20 -13.05
CA SER A 64 8.26 -1.83 -12.18
C SER A 64 9.33 -1.08 -12.95
N PRO A 65 10.16 -0.21 -12.29
CA PRO A 65 11.24 0.51 -12.95
C PRO A 65 12.24 -0.40 -13.66
N SER A 66 12.48 -1.60 -13.13
CA SER A 66 13.48 -2.53 -13.67
C SER A 66 12.96 -3.42 -14.81
N LYS A 67 11.64 -3.67 -14.88
CA LYS A 67 11.04 -4.59 -15.87
C LYS A 67 10.02 -3.94 -16.78
N GLY A 68 9.73 -2.65 -16.60
CA GLY A 68 8.66 -1.97 -17.33
C GLY A 68 7.29 -2.58 -17.02
N LEU A 69 6.43 -2.65 -18.03
CA LEU A 69 5.11 -3.26 -17.91
C LEU A 69 5.24 -4.79 -17.72
N ILE A 70 4.61 -5.30 -16.66
CA ILE A 70 4.64 -6.72 -16.28
C ILE A 70 3.37 -7.44 -16.74
N ARG A 71 2.23 -6.72 -16.71
CA ARG A 71 0.92 -7.26 -17.10
C ARG A 71 0.16 -6.28 -17.96
N ASP A 72 -0.16 -6.67 -19.19
CA ASP A 72 -0.99 -5.88 -20.10
C ASP A 72 -2.45 -5.92 -19.66
N ASN A 73 -2.99 -7.11 -19.47
CA ASN A 73 -4.32 -7.30 -18.89
C ASN A 73 -4.24 -7.31 -17.37
N PHE A 74 -4.30 -6.12 -16.77
CA PHE A 74 -4.15 -5.92 -15.33
C PHE A 74 -5.51 -5.67 -14.68
N ASN A 75 -5.98 -6.63 -13.91
CA ASN A 75 -7.21 -6.55 -13.13
C ASN A 75 -6.92 -6.90 -11.66
N PRO A 76 -6.90 -5.89 -10.75
CA PRO A 76 -6.61 -6.11 -9.33
C PRO A 76 -7.60 -7.06 -8.64
N GLU A 77 -8.88 -7.04 -9.04
CA GLU A 77 -9.92 -7.88 -8.45
C GLU A 77 -9.72 -9.36 -8.79
N GLU A 78 -9.49 -9.65 -10.07
CA GLU A 78 -9.21 -11.02 -10.52
C GLU A 78 -7.93 -11.57 -9.90
N LEU A 79 -6.89 -10.73 -9.79
CA LEU A 79 -5.64 -11.10 -9.15
C LEU A 79 -5.82 -11.40 -7.66
N ALA A 80 -6.58 -10.57 -6.93
CA ALA A 80 -6.86 -10.77 -5.52
C ALA A 80 -7.60 -12.10 -5.28
N LYS A 81 -8.64 -12.38 -6.06
CA LYS A 81 -9.38 -13.66 -6.02
C LYS A 81 -8.50 -14.86 -6.35
N ALA A 82 -7.65 -14.73 -7.38
CA ALA A 82 -6.73 -15.80 -7.77
C ALA A 82 -5.68 -16.08 -6.70
N TYR A 83 -5.13 -15.05 -6.05
CA TYR A 83 -4.18 -15.20 -4.97
C TYR A 83 -4.83 -15.81 -3.72
N GLU A 84 -6.04 -15.39 -3.35
CA GLU A 84 -6.79 -16.02 -2.25
C GLU A 84 -7.04 -17.51 -2.53
N LYS A 85 -7.53 -17.84 -3.72
CA LYS A 85 -7.74 -19.24 -4.15
C LYS A 85 -6.44 -20.04 -4.17
N GLY A 86 -5.32 -19.40 -4.51
CA GLY A 86 -3.97 -19.97 -4.52
C GLY A 86 -3.35 -20.14 -3.13
N GLY A 87 -4.04 -19.74 -2.05
CA GLY A 87 -3.55 -19.89 -0.68
C GLY A 87 -2.64 -18.77 -0.19
N ALA A 88 -2.66 -17.59 -0.82
CA ALA A 88 -2.00 -16.41 -0.27
C ALA A 88 -2.57 -16.06 1.11
N THR A 89 -1.72 -15.58 1.99
CA THR A 89 -2.10 -15.17 3.35
C THR A 89 -2.52 -13.71 3.40
N CYS A 90 -1.83 -12.86 2.64
CA CYS A 90 -2.05 -11.42 2.58
C CYS A 90 -1.78 -10.90 1.17
N LEU A 91 -2.29 -9.70 0.88
CA LEU A 91 -1.99 -8.96 -0.35
C LEU A 91 -1.03 -7.81 -0.07
N SER A 92 -0.20 -7.48 -1.07
CA SER A 92 0.56 -6.24 -1.16
C SER A 92 0.19 -5.54 -2.45
N VAL A 93 -0.39 -4.34 -2.39
CA VAL A 93 -0.94 -3.66 -3.57
C VAL A 93 -0.18 -2.38 -3.84
N LEU A 94 0.44 -2.27 -5.03
CA LEU A 94 1.18 -1.09 -5.46
C LEU A 94 0.21 0.06 -5.75
N THR A 95 0.39 1.19 -5.03
CA THR A 95 -0.39 2.41 -5.25
C THR A 95 0.44 3.55 -5.84
N ASP A 96 1.77 3.44 -5.86
CA ASP A 96 2.64 4.43 -6.48
C ASP A 96 2.51 4.43 -8.02
N ARG A 97 2.05 5.56 -8.57
CA ARG A 97 1.78 5.69 -10.01
C ARG A 97 3.05 5.89 -10.84
N PRO A 98 3.96 6.83 -10.50
CA PRO A 98 5.08 7.15 -11.38
C PRO A 98 6.06 5.99 -11.62
N SER A 99 6.39 5.23 -10.57
CA SER A 99 7.40 4.17 -10.66
C SER A 99 6.80 2.78 -10.94
N PHE A 100 5.54 2.53 -10.57
CA PHE A 100 4.95 1.18 -10.62
C PHE A 100 3.64 1.11 -11.43
N MET A 101 3.19 2.20 -12.04
CA MET A 101 1.87 2.30 -12.68
C MET A 101 0.75 1.86 -11.74
N GLY A 102 0.94 2.12 -10.42
CA GLY A 102 -0.02 1.82 -9.38
C GLY A 102 -1.18 2.81 -9.38
N ASP A 103 -2.20 2.50 -8.61
CA ASP A 103 -3.32 3.41 -8.37
C ASP A 103 -3.95 3.12 -7.01
N LYS A 104 -4.39 4.17 -6.31
CA LYS A 104 -5.08 4.05 -5.01
C LYS A 104 -6.35 3.19 -5.12
N ALA A 105 -7.06 3.27 -6.25
CA ALA A 105 -8.24 2.46 -6.52
C ALA A 105 -7.94 0.95 -6.58
N TYR A 106 -6.73 0.55 -6.99
CA TYR A 106 -6.34 -0.86 -7.04
C TYR A 106 -6.35 -1.52 -5.66
N LEU A 107 -5.94 -0.78 -4.62
CA LEU A 107 -5.97 -1.27 -3.24
C LEU A 107 -7.39 -1.56 -2.79
N THR A 108 -8.31 -0.59 -2.98
CA THR A 108 -9.71 -0.73 -2.62
C THR A 108 -10.38 -1.88 -3.38
N SER A 109 -10.16 -1.96 -4.70
CA SER A 109 -10.70 -3.04 -5.54
C SER A 109 -10.19 -4.42 -5.12
N ALA A 110 -8.88 -4.58 -4.93
CA ALA A 110 -8.29 -5.85 -4.53
C ALA A 110 -8.79 -6.30 -3.15
N ARG A 111 -8.82 -5.38 -2.17
CA ARG A 111 -9.27 -5.70 -0.82
C ARG A 111 -10.75 -6.06 -0.75
N ASN A 112 -11.60 -5.40 -1.54
CA ASN A 112 -13.02 -5.69 -1.58
C ASN A 112 -13.35 -7.01 -2.30
N SER A 113 -12.45 -7.50 -3.13
CA SER A 113 -12.64 -8.71 -3.95
C SER A 113 -12.10 -9.99 -3.30
N SER A 114 -11.47 -9.90 -2.13
CA SER A 114 -10.95 -11.03 -1.36
C SER A 114 -11.15 -10.80 0.14
N ASN A 115 -10.95 -11.85 0.94
CA ASN A 115 -10.94 -11.75 2.41
C ASN A 115 -9.54 -11.53 2.99
N LEU A 116 -8.51 -11.49 2.15
CA LEU A 116 -7.13 -11.34 2.57
C LEU A 116 -6.87 -9.94 3.16
N PRO A 117 -6.07 -9.83 4.22
CA PRO A 117 -5.54 -8.54 4.65
C PRO A 117 -4.68 -7.90 3.55
N ALA A 118 -4.80 -6.59 3.35
CA ALA A 118 -4.14 -5.86 2.28
C ALA A 118 -3.21 -4.77 2.81
N LEU A 119 -1.94 -4.83 2.37
CA LEU A 119 -0.92 -3.82 2.62
C LEU A 119 -0.92 -2.80 1.47
N ARG A 120 -0.96 -1.51 1.81
CA ARG A 120 -0.64 -0.44 0.87
C ARG A 120 0.86 -0.41 0.61
N LYS A 121 1.27 -0.77 -0.61
CA LYS A 121 2.65 -0.72 -1.06
C LYS A 121 2.91 0.60 -1.78
N ASP A 122 3.47 1.54 -1.04
CA ASP A 122 3.76 2.89 -1.49
C ASP A 122 4.99 3.44 -0.76
N PHE A 123 5.43 4.66 -1.12
CA PHE A 123 6.45 5.43 -0.41
C PHE A 123 5.76 6.37 0.57
N ILE A 124 5.77 6.02 1.85
CA ILE A 124 5.05 6.74 2.91
C ILE A 124 6.02 7.69 3.61
N TYR A 125 5.72 9.00 3.58
CA TYR A 125 6.55 10.06 4.15
C TYR A 125 5.77 10.98 5.09
N ASP A 126 4.45 10.88 5.14
CA ASP A 126 3.59 11.79 5.87
C ASP A 126 2.44 11.04 6.54
N THR A 127 2.07 11.46 7.76
CA THR A 127 0.95 10.86 8.51
C THR A 127 -0.39 11.00 7.78
N TYR A 128 -0.53 12.01 6.89
CA TYR A 128 -1.68 12.10 6.00
C TYR A 128 -1.86 10.84 5.16
N GLN A 129 -0.76 10.29 4.60
CA GLN A 129 -0.82 9.05 3.79
C GLN A 129 -1.21 7.82 4.63
N VAL A 130 -0.89 7.81 5.93
CA VAL A 130 -1.32 6.73 6.85
C VAL A 130 -2.83 6.75 7.01
N ILE A 131 -3.41 7.93 7.24
CA ILE A 131 -4.86 8.12 7.35
C ILE A 131 -5.54 7.83 6.01
N GLU A 132 -4.96 8.31 4.90
CA GLU A 132 -5.44 8.01 3.56
C GLU A 132 -5.42 6.50 3.28
N ALA A 133 -4.36 5.79 3.67
CA ALA A 133 -4.30 4.34 3.52
C ALA A 133 -5.48 3.66 4.24
N ARG A 134 -5.82 4.13 5.44
CA ARG A 134 -6.98 3.62 6.17
C ARG A 134 -8.29 3.94 5.46
N ALA A 135 -8.46 5.16 4.95
CA ALA A 135 -9.62 5.58 4.16
C ALA A 135 -9.81 4.72 2.89
N LEU A 136 -8.71 4.27 2.29
CA LEU A 136 -8.69 3.34 1.15
C LEU A 136 -8.89 1.86 1.56
N ASN A 137 -9.17 1.58 2.82
CA ASN A 137 -9.31 0.25 3.40
C ASN A 137 -8.01 -0.56 3.49
N ALA A 138 -6.82 0.06 3.49
CA ALA A 138 -5.61 -0.68 3.82
C ALA A 138 -5.67 -1.26 5.24
N ASP A 139 -5.11 -2.43 5.42
CA ASP A 139 -5.00 -3.09 6.72
C ASP A 139 -3.65 -2.83 7.39
N CYS A 140 -2.64 -2.49 6.60
CA CYS A 140 -1.35 -1.98 7.06
C CYS A 140 -0.65 -1.19 5.93
N ILE A 141 0.47 -0.57 6.26
CA ILE A 141 1.34 0.18 5.35
C ILE A 141 2.76 -0.38 5.37
N LEU A 142 3.57 0.05 4.40
CA LEU A 142 5.02 -0.19 4.39
C LEU A 142 5.76 1.08 4.80
N ILE A 143 6.63 0.99 5.80
CA ILE A 143 7.60 2.05 6.14
C ILE A 143 8.96 1.62 5.62
N ILE A 144 9.53 2.38 4.69
CA ILE A 144 10.84 2.09 4.09
C ILE A 144 11.91 2.82 4.90
N MET A 145 12.52 2.12 5.85
CA MET A 145 13.52 2.69 6.80
C MET A 145 14.69 3.35 6.10
N ALA A 146 15.08 2.91 4.91
CA ALA A 146 16.14 3.54 4.12
C ALA A 146 15.81 4.94 3.57
N SER A 147 14.56 5.39 3.67
CA SER A 147 14.07 6.66 3.11
C SER A 147 13.50 7.64 4.13
N VAL A 148 13.42 7.25 5.39
CA VAL A 148 12.92 8.05 6.51
C VAL A 148 13.89 8.05 7.69
N SER A 149 13.83 9.07 8.55
CA SER A 149 14.56 9.05 9.82
C SER A 149 13.81 8.17 10.85
N ASP A 150 14.53 7.75 11.91
CA ASP A 150 13.93 6.98 13.01
C ASP A 150 12.77 7.73 13.68
N GLN A 151 12.89 9.06 13.81
CA GLN A 151 11.81 9.89 14.33
C GLN A 151 10.59 9.86 13.41
N GLN A 152 10.80 10.05 12.11
CA GLN A 152 9.71 10.02 11.12
C GLN A 152 9.07 8.62 11.06
N ALA A 153 9.85 7.55 11.16
CA ALA A 153 9.31 6.19 11.20
C ALA A 153 8.37 5.99 12.40
N LYS A 154 8.74 6.49 13.59
CA LYS A 154 7.87 6.45 14.79
C LYS A 154 6.59 7.26 14.61
N GLU A 155 6.67 8.43 13.97
CA GLU A 155 5.48 9.26 13.68
C GLU A 155 4.52 8.57 12.70
N LEU A 156 5.04 7.78 11.75
CA LEU A 156 4.25 7.02 10.79
C LEU A 156 3.65 5.74 11.38
N GLU A 157 4.27 5.17 12.41
CA GLU A 157 3.79 3.97 13.11
C GLU A 157 2.63 4.29 14.07
N HIS A 158 2.60 5.50 14.62
CA HIS A 158 1.65 5.98 15.64
C HIS A 158 0.30 6.37 15.01
#